data_3ac2e9e5af72217ed844067856e241c3
#
_entry.id   3ac2e9e5af72217ed844067856e241c3
#
_cell.length_a   1.000
_cell.length_b   1.000
_cell.length_c   1.000
_cell.angle_alpha   90.00
_cell.angle_beta   90.00
_cell.angle_gamma   90.00
#
_symmetry.space_group_name_H-M   'P 1'
#
loop_
_entity.id
_entity.type
_entity.pdbx_description
1 polymer ?
#
loop_
_entity_poly.entity_id
_entity_poly.type
_entity_poly.pdbx_seq_one_letter_code
_entity_poly.pdbx_strand_id
1 'polypeptide(L)'
;DGEAYRTGFFLGDGTGAGKGRQAAACILDQWLRGNRRHIWISKNAPLLEDAQRDWTAIGGLPADILELSRWKIGEEIPAPEGIRFVPYGTLRSSRVEDTRLDQIVRWAGSDFEGVIVFDAAHEMGGVAGGEGALGQKEGSLQGIAGVLLQNTLPRARVLYASATGASDVNNLAYAVRLGLWGPGTA
;
A
#
# COMPACT_ATOMS: atom_id res chain seq x y z
N ASP A 1 -23.11 6.21 -8.19
CA ASP A 1 -23.40 5.94 -6.80
C ASP A 1 -22.16 6.27 -5.99
N GLY A 2 -22.18 7.47 -5.40
CA GLY A 2 -21.03 8.13 -4.84
C GLY A 2 -20.50 7.54 -3.54
N GLU A 3 -19.77 6.44 -3.61
CA GLU A 3 -18.95 6.03 -2.49
C GLU A 3 -17.81 7.02 -2.32
N ALA A 4 -17.77 7.70 -1.18
CA ALA A 4 -16.74 8.70 -0.91
C ALA A 4 -15.43 8.01 -0.54
N TYR A 5 -14.39 8.25 -1.33
CA TYR A 5 -13.03 7.79 -1.05
C TYR A 5 -12.28 8.83 -0.21
N ARG A 6 -11.51 8.38 0.77
CA ARG A 6 -10.63 9.28 1.52
C ARG A 6 -9.49 9.77 0.63
N THR A 7 -9.16 11.05 0.74
CA THR A 7 -8.00 11.63 0.05
C THR A 7 -6.70 11.02 0.59
N GLY A 8 -5.81 10.64 -0.31
CA GLY A 8 -4.48 10.17 0.04
C GLY A 8 -3.47 11.30 0.13
N PHE A 9 -2.27 10.99 0.61
CA PHE A 9 -1.15 11.92 0.71
C PHE A 9 0.09 11.34 0.06
N PHE A 10 0.86 12.21 -0.57
CA PHE A 10 2.13 11.86 -1.19
C PHE A 10 3.29 12.37 -0.33
N LEU A 11 4.13 11.45 0.14
CA LEU A 11 5.35 11.75 0.88
C LEU A 11 6.51 11.75 -0.12
N GLY A 12 6.72 12.88 -0.78
CA GLY A 12 7.58 12.98 -1.98
C GLY A 12 8.81 13.83 -1.84
N ASP A 13 9.14 14.36 -0.64
CA ASP A 13 10.22 15.27 -0.57
C ASP A 13 11.57 14.67 -0.20
N GLY A 14 12.55 14.88 -1.05
CA GLY A 14 13.95 14.72 -0.77
C GLY A 14 14.47 13.29 -0.69
N THR A 15 15.59 13.16 -0.05
CA THR A 15 16.29 11.91 0.17
C THR A 15 15.54 11.01 1.15
N GLY A 16 15.38 9.76 0.84
CA GLY A 16 14.49 8.78 1.46
C GLY A 16 14.56 8.53 2.96
N ALA A 17 15.51 9.14 3.66
CA ALA A 17 15.64 9.00 5.11
C ALA A 17 14.54 9.79 5.84
N GLY A 18 13.52 9.14 6.34
CA GLY A 18 12.45 9.77 7.11
C GLY A 18 11.05 9.52 6.58
N LYS A 19 10.90 9.10 5.33
CA LYS A 19 9.57 8.78 4.78
C LYS A 19 8.94 7.59 5.48
N GLY A 20 9.70 6.52 5.71
CA GLY A 20 9.24 5.38 6.47
C GLY A 20 8.85 5.76 7.90
N ARG A 21 9.61 6.65 8.53
CA ARG A 21 9.31 7.15 9.86
C ARG A 21 8.03 7.99 9.88
N GLN A 22 7.81 8.81 8.85
CA GLN A 22 6.58 9.58 8.69
C GLN A 22 5.36 8.67 8.47
N ALA A 23 5.50 7.65 7.65
CA ALA A 23 4.45 6.67 7.44
C ALA A 23 4.11 5.91 8.73
N ALA A 24 5.14 5.49 9.48
CA ALA A 24 4.96 4.85 10.78
C ALA A 24 4.25 5.77 11.78
N ALA A 25 4.57 7.06 11.79
CA ALA A 25 3.91 8.04 12.65
C ALA A 25 2.42 8.20 12.31
N CYS A 26 2.05 8.18 11.04
CA CYS A 26 0.65 8.19 10.61
C CYS A 26 -0.10 6.94 11.10
N ILE A 27 0.54 5.78 11.02
CA ILE A 27 -0.03 4.54 11.56
C ILE A 27 -0.19 4.63 13.07
N LEU A 28 0.80 5.15 13.78
CA LEU A 28 0.74 5.28 15.24
C LEU A 28 -0.41 6.19 15.67
N ASP A 29 -0.63 7.31 14.98
CA ASP A 29 -1.75 8.18 15.26
C ASP A 29 -3.08 7.43 15.16
N GLN A 30 -3.28 6.65 14.12
CA GLN A 30 -4.49 5.84 13.95
C GLN A 30 -4.57 4.70 14.97
N TRP A 31 -3.44 4.09 15.30
CA TRP A 31 -3.35 3.04 16.31
C TRP A 31 -3.84 3.53 17.68
N LEU A 32 -3.41 4.70 18.09
CA LEU A 32 -3.82 5.33 19.33
C LEU A 32 -5.30 5.75 19.34
N ARG A 33 -5.89 5.92 18.16
CA ARG A 33 -7.33 6.21 18.00
C ARG A 33 -8.19 4.95 17.94
N GLY A 34 -7.58 3.76 18.02
CA GLY A 34 -8.29 2.48 18.00
C GLY A 34 -8.27 1.75 16.67
N ASN A 35 -7.72 2.33 15.61
CA ASN A 35 -7.55 1.67 14.31
C ASN A 35 -6.26 0.85 14.33
N ARG A 36 -6.36 -0.45 14.56
CA ARG A 36 -5.20 -1.31 14.81
C ARG A 36 -4.88 -2.30 13.70
N ARG A 37 -5.49 -2.13 12.53
CA ARG A 37 -5.16 -2.87 11.32
C ARG A 37 -4.64 -1.92 10.27
N HIS A 38 -3.47 -2.22 9.73
CA HIS A 38 -2.82 -1.41 8.71
C HIS A 38 -2.12 -2.30 7.70
N ILE A 39 -1.85 -1.77 6.51
CA ILE A 39 -1.19 -2.48 5.42
C ILE A 39 0.02 -1.67 4.99
N TRP A 40 1.17 -2.32 4.87
CA TRP A 40 2.40 -1.70 4.40
C TRP A 40 2.92 -2.47 3.20
N ILE A 41 2.90 -1.83 2.04
CA ILE A 41 3.33 -2.44 0.79
C ILE A 41 4.66 -1.84 0.40
N SER A 42 5.64 -2.69 0.05
CA SER A 42 6.97 -2.25 -0.30
C SER A 42 7.56 -3.07 -1.44
N LYS A 43 8.74 -2.70 -1.88
CA LYS A 43 9.41 -3.26 -3.05
C LYS A 43 9.70 -4.74 -2.91
N ASN A 44 10.24 -5.16 -1.76
CA ASN A 44 10.65 -6.55 -1.54
C ASN A 44 10.63 -6.91 -0.06
N ALA A 45 10.72 -8.21 0.24
CA ALA A 45 10.66 -8.74 1.59
C ALA A 45 11.78 -8.23 2.54
N PRO A 46 13.04 -8.03 2.11
CA PRO A 46 14.07 -7.49 3.00
C PRO A 46 13.75 -6.12 3.60
N LEU A 47 12.92 -5.32 2.96
CA LEU A 47 12.50 -4.02 3.48
C LEU A 47 11.56 -4.11 4.69
N LEU A 48 11.13 -5.31 5.07
CA LEU A 48 10.41 -5.54 6.32
C LEU A 48 11.22 -5.06 7.53
N GLU A 49 12.51 -5.31 7.55
CA GLU A 49 13.38 -4.87 8.65
C GLU A 49 13.42 -3.34 8.76
N ASP A 50 13.44 -2.65 7.63
CA ASP A 50 13.39 -1.17 7.60
C ASP A 50 12.06 -0.65 8.17
N ALA A 51 10.95 -1.25 7.79
CA ALA A 51 9.63 -0.89 8.30
C ALA A 51 9.54 -1.17 9.81
N GLN A 52 10.04 -2.30 10.27
CA GLN A 52 10.09 -2.63 11.71
C GLN A 52 10.95 -1.63 12.49
N ARG A 53 12.09 -1.23 11.93
CA ARG A 53 12.96 -0.22 12.55
C ARG A 53 12.24 1.12 12.71
N ASP A 54 11.56 1.58 11.67
CA ASP A 54 10.81 2.84 11.71
C ASP A 54 9.66 2.79 12.73
N TRP A 55 8.95 1.66 12.78
CA TRP A 55 7.86 1.46 13.73
C TRP A 55 8.34 1.38 15.17
N THR A 56 9.41 0.64 15.43
CA THR A 56 9.96 0.49 16.79
C THR A 56 10.59 1.77 17.30
N ALA A 57 11.16 2.59 16.42
CA ALA A 57 11.75 3.86 16.80
C ALA A 57 10.74 4.84 17.42
N ILE A 58 9.46 4.69 17.12
CA ILE A 58 8.39 5.54 17.65
C ILE A 58 7.54 4.84 18.72
N GLY A 59 7.98 3.67 19.18
CA GLY A 59 7.36 2.97 20.31
C GLY A 59 6.60 1.71 19.97
N GLY A 60 6.51 1.32 18.68
CA GLY A 60 5.88 0.07 18.28
C GLY A 60 6.75 -1.15 18.59
N LEU A 61 6.17 -2.33 18.44
CA LEU A 61 6.87 -3.60 18.62
C LEU A 61 7.17 -4.24 17.25
N PRO A 62 8.32 -4.92 17.09
CA PRO A 62 8.62 -5.61 15.83
C PRO A 62 7.55 -6.63 15.43
N ALA A 63 6.97 -7.33 16.42
CA ALA A 63 5.94 -8.33 16.19
C ALA A 63 4.61 -7.74 15.67
N ASP A 64 4.42 -6.44 15.72
CA ASP A 64 3.24 -5.78 15.14
C ASP A 64 3.24 -5.84 13.62
N ILE A 65 4.42 -5.90 13.01
CA ILE A 65 4.57 -5.94 11.55
C ILE A 65 4.97 -7.35 11.13
N LEU A 66 4.05 -8.03 10.44
CA LEU A 66 4.27 -9.39 9.97
C LEU A 66 3.99 -9.46 8.46
N GLU A 67 4.84 -10.20 7.73
CA GLU A 67 4.66 -10.37 6.29
C GLU A 67 3.46 -11.28 5.98
N LEU A 68 2.69 -10.90 4.97
CA LEU A 68 1.49 -11.64 4.55
C LEU A 68 1.79 -13.09 4.17
N SER A 69 2.94 -13.37 3.55
CA SER A 69 3.35 -14.71 3.13
C SER A 69 3.58 -15.69 4.30
N ARG A 70 3.57 -15.21 5.53
CA ARG A 70 3.58 -16.05 6.73
C ARG A 70 2.40 -17.02 6.77
N TRP A 71 1.29 -16.65 6.16
CA TRP A 71 0.12 -17.48 6.02
C TRP A 71 -0.02 -17.96 4.58
N LYS A 72 -0.53 -19.16 4.38
CA LYS A 72 -0.76 -19.69 3.02
C LYS A 72 -1.86 -18.92 2.33
N ILE A 73 -1.80 -18.87 0.99
CA ILE A 73 -2.86 -18.26 0.19
C ILE A 73 -4.20 -18.94 0.54
N GLY A 74 -5.22 -18.13 0.79
CA GLY A 74 -6.56 -18.61 1.14
C GLY A 74 -6.78 -18.87 2.63
N GLU A 75 -5.71 -18.91 3.45
CA GLU A 75 -5.87 -19.01 4.90
C GLU A 75 -6.40 -17.69 5.48
N GLU A 76 -7.26 -17.82 6.48
CA GLU A 76 -7.63 -16.68 7.30
C GLU A 76 -6.42 -16.24 8.13
N ILE A 77 -6.17 -14.93 8.17
CA ILE A 77 -5.10 -14.37 8.99
C ILE A 77 -5.62 -14.29 10.44
N PRO A 78 -5.07 -15.06 11.37
CA PRO A 78 -5.63 -15.17 12.73
C PRO A 78 -5.31 -13.97 13.63
N ALA A 79 -4.36 -13.12 13.21
CA ALA A 79 -3.97 -11.95 13.99
C ALA A 79 -4.95 -10.79 13.74
N PRO A 80 -5.79 -10.40 14.73
CA PRO A 80 -6.83 -9.39 14.50
C PRO A 80 -6.29 -7.96 14.43
N GLU A 81 -5.07 -7.75 14.84
CA GLU A 81 -4.43 -6.43 14.89
C GLU A 81 -3.04 -6.50 14.28
N GLY A 82 -2.52 -5.37 13.88
CA GLY A 82 -1.15 -5.22 13.42
C GLY A 82 -1.03 -4.58 12.06
N ILE A 83 0.19 -4.59 11.56
CA ILE A 83 0.56 -4.07 10.25
C ILE A 83 0.96 -5.26 9.39
N ARG A 84 0.25 -5.49 8.28
CA ARG A 84 0.59 -6.58 7.34
C ARG A 84 1.52 -6.02 6.27
N PHE A 85 2.73 -6.54 6.26
CA PHE A 85 3.74 -6.17 5.26
C PHE A 85 3.57 -7.04 4.02
N VAL A 86 3.51 -6.41 2.85
CA VAL A 86 3.26 -7.10 1.58
C VAL A 86 4.19 -6.56 0.50
N PRO A 87 5.12 -7.37 -0.04
CA PRO A 87 5.83 -6.97 -1.25
C PRO A 87 4.89 -6.82 -2.44
N TYR A 88 5.14 -5.85 -3.33
CA TYR A 88 4.32 -5.65 -4.53
C TYR A 88 4.18 -6.92 -5.36
N GLY A 89 5.26 -7.68 -5.50
CA GLY A 89 5.24 -8.93 -6.25
C GLY A 89 4.29 -9.99 -5.68
N THR A 90 4.03 -9.95 -4.38
CA THR A 90 3.08 -10.84 -3.72
C THR A 90 1.64 -10.50 -4.10
N LEU A 91 1.30 -9.22 -4.22
CA LEU A 91 -0.05 -8.78 -4.59
C LEU A 91 -0.43 -9.12 -6.03
N ARG A 92 0.54 -9.20 -6.93
CA ARG A 92 0.31 -9.45 -8.36
C ARG A 92 0.01 -10.92 -8.70
N SER A 93 -0.21 -11.77 -7.72
CA SER A 93 -0.49 -13.19 -7.95
C SER A 93 -1.62 -13.39 -8.97
N SER A 94 -1.33 -14.13 -10.03
CA SER A 94 -2.22 -14.32 -11.18
C SER A 94 -3.20 -15.49 -11.04
N ARG A 95 -3.39 -15.99 -9.85
CA ARG A 95 -4.36 -17.06 -9.61
C ARG A 95 -5.78 -16.49 -9.64
N VAL A 96 -6.67 -17.17 -10.35
CA VAL A 96 -8.06 -16.74 -10.54
C VAL A 96 -8.89 -16.90 -9.26
N GLU A 97 -8.48 -17.80 -8.37
CA GLU A 97 -9.15 -18.06 -7.10
C GLU A 97 -8.19 -17.82 -5.93
N ASP A 98 -8.68 -17.23 -4.86
CA ASP A 98 -7.94 -16.96 -3.62
C ASP A 98 -6.58 -16.28 -3.83
N THR A 99 -6.63 -15.04 -4.28
CA THR A 99 -5.42 -14.22 -4.44
C THR A 99 -4.94 -13.67 -3.11
N ARG A 100 -3.67 -13.24 -3.07
CA ARG A 100 -3.16 -12.48 -1.91
C ARG A 100 -3.93 -11.18 -1.68
N LEU A 101 -4.38 -10.55 -2.77
CA LEU A 101 -5.23 -9.36 -2.69
C LEU A 101 -6.55 -9.67 -1.96
N ASP A 102 -7.21 -10.75 -2.31
CA ASP A 102 -8.44 -11.17 -1.63
C ASP A 102 -8.20 -11.48 -0.16
N GLN A 103 -7.10 -12.14 0.16
CA GLN A 103 -6.73 -12.48 1.52
C GLN A 103 -6.54 -11.23 2.39
N ILE A 104 -5.80 -10.23 1.91
CA ILE A 104 -5.56 -9.00 2.66
C ILE A 104 -6.83 -8.16 2.80
N VAL A 105 -7.66 -8.13 1.78
CA VAL A 105 -8.95 -7.42 1.81
C VAL A 105 -9.89 -8.06 2.83
N ARG A 106 -9.96 -9.38 2.88
CA ARG A 106 -10.76 -10.10 3.89
C ARG A 106 -10.26 -9.79 5.31
N TRP A 107 -8.95 -9.80 5.51
CA TRP A 107 -8.37 -9.44 6.81
C TRP A 107 -8.70 -8.01 7.21
N ALA A 108 -8.58 -7.08 6.30
CA ALA A 108 -8.84 -5.67 6.54
C ALA A 108 -10.32 -5.42 6.90
N GLY A 109 -11.22 -6.04 6.18
CA GLY A 109 -12.66 -5.85 6.31
C GLY A 109 -13.19 -4.70 5.46
N SER A 110 -14.46 -4.75 5.10
CA SER A 110 -15.10 -3.78 4.21
C SER A 110 -15.13 -2.35 4.79
N ASP A 111 -15.13 -2.20 6.10
CA ASP A 111 -15.14 -0.92 6.81
C ASP A 111 -13.73 -0.44 7.21
N PHE A 112 -12.71 -0.97 6.56
CA PHE A 112 -11.32 -0.66 6.87
C PHE A 112 -11.05 0.84 6.81
N GLU A 113 -10.62 1.41 7.91
CA GLU A 113 -10.25 2.83 8.06
C GLU A 113 -8.77 3.01 8.39
N GLY A 114 -8.00 1.95 8.39
CA GLY A 114 -6.57 1.97 8.66
C GLY A 114 -5.77 2.63 7.55
N VAL A 115 -4.47 2.63 7.72
CA VAL A 115 -3.52 3.21 6.77
C VAL A 115 -3.03 2.14 5.81
N ILE A 116 -3.00 2.44 4.52
CA ILE A 116 -2.28 1.69 3.51
C ILE A 116 -1.07 2.53 3.11
N VAL A 117 0.12 2.03 3.39
CA VAL A 117 1.37 2.66 2.96
C VAL A 117 1.83 1.98 1.66
N PHE A 118 1.99 2.76 0.62
CA PHE A 118 2.67 2.34 -0.60
C PHE A 118 4.09 2.89 -0.55
N ASP A 119 4.98 2.13 0.05
CA ASP A 119 6.40 2.44 0.13
C ASP A 119 7.05 2.15 -1.23
N ALA A 120 8.02 2.98 -1.63
CA ALA A 120 8.56 2.93 -2.99
C ALA A 120 7.43 2.94 -4.05
N ALA A 121 6.51 3.88 -3.93
CA ALA A 121 5.27 3.92 -4.72
C ALA A 121 5.50 3.95 -6.23
N HIS A 122 6.69 4.42 -6.68
CA HIS A 122 7.08 4.40 -8.09
C HIS A 122 7.10 2.98 -8.69
N GLU A 123 7.20 1.94 -7.86
CA GLU A 123 7.11 0.53 -8.31
C GLU A 123 5.73 0.19 -8.90
N MET A 124 4.72 1.00 -8.62
CA MET A 124 3.39 0.87 -9.23
C MET A 124 3.29 1.57 -10.59
N GLY A 125 4.34 2.18 -11.08
CA GLY A 125 4.34 2.86 -12.38
C GLY A 125 3.95 1.95 -13.54
N GLY A 126 3.47 2.53 -14.62
CA GLY A 126 3.08 1.81 -15.82
C GLY A 126 1.62 1.34 -15.85
N VAL A 127 0.79 1.73 -14.89
CA VAL A 127 -0.65 1.40 -14.86
C VAL A 127 -1.39 1.94 -16.08
N ALA A 128 -0.97 3.10 -16.56
CA ALA A 128 -1.63 3.75 -17.71
C ALA A 128 -1.39 3.05 -19.06
N GLY A 129 -0.58 2.00 -19.09
CA GLY A 129 -0.30 1.21 -20.27
C GLY A 129 0.65 1.90 -21.25
N GLY A 130 1.85 1.37 -21.40
CA GLY A 130 2.75 1.69 -22.49
C GLY A 130 3.14 0.37 -23.15
N GLU A 131 3.15 0.33 -24.46
CA GLU A 131 3.75 -0.77 -25.20
C GLU A 131 5.23 -0.83 -24.86
N GLY A 132 5.66 -1.84 -24.19
CA GLY A 132 7.05 -1.94 -23.81
C GLY A 132 7.51 -3.32 -23.36
N ALA A 133 8.80 -3.45 -23.15
CA ALA A 133 9.51 -4.66 -22.79
C ALA A 133 8.94 -5.35 -21.55
N LEU A 134 9.26 -6.63 -21.36
CA LEU A 134 8.77 -7.51 -20.28
C LEU A 134 8.77 -6.86 -18.89
N GLY A 135 9.75 -6.02 -18.58
CA GLY A 135 9.84 -5.35 -17.27
C GLY A 135 8.76 -4.29 -17.03
N GLN A 136 8.28 -3.65 -18.09
CA GLN A 136 7.17 -2.69 -17.98
C GLN A 136 5.83 -3.39 -17.75
N LYS A 137 5.69 -4.60 -18.27
CA LYS A 137 4.50 -5.42 -18.08
C LYS A 137 4.37 -5.88 -16.61
N GLU A 138 5.46 -6.19 -15.95
CA GLU A 138 5.49 -6.53 -14.53
C GLU A 138 5.14 -5.33 -13.65
N GLY A 139 5.67 -4.16 -13.92
CA GLY A 139 5.32 -2.93 -13.23
C GLY A 139 3.83 -2.59 -13.38
N SER A 140 3.24 -2.82 -14.56
CA SER A 140 1.81 -2.63 -14.80
C SER A 140 0.94 -3.56 -13.95
N LEU A 141 1.33 -4.84 -13.77
CA LEU A 141 0.60 -5.79 -12.92
C LEU A 141 0.63 -5.38 -11.45
N GLN A 142 1.77 -4.91 -10.96
CA GLN A 142 1.89 -4.38 -9.58
C GLN A 142 1.02 -3.14 -9.40
N GLY A 143 1.02 -2.24 -10.35
CA GLY A 143 0.20 -1.05 -10.34
C GLY A 143 -1.29 -1.36 -10.36
N ILE A 144 -1.72 -2.30 -11.17
CA ILE A 144 -3.11 -2.75 -11.23
C ILE A 144 -3.55 -3.30 -9.87
N ALA A 145 -2.74 -4.15 -9.26
CA ALA A 145 -3.05 -4.70 -7.94
C ALA A 145 -3.15 -3.60 -6.87
N GLY A 146 -2.26 -2.62 -6.91
CA GLY A 146 -2.29 -1.47 -6.00
C GLY A 146 -3.54 -0.62 -6.18
N VAL A 147 -3.96 -0.38 -7.40
CA VAL A 147 -5.20 0.37 -7.70
C VAL A 147 -6.43 -0.41 -7.23
N LEU A 148 -6.48 -1.72 -7.50
CA LEU A 148 -7.58 -2.57 -7.04
C LEU A 148 -7.72 -2.56 -5.52
N LEU A 149 -6.62 -2.63 -4.80
CA LEU A 149 -6.62 -2.55 -3.34
C LEU A 149 -7.23 -1.22 -2.86
N GLN A 150 -6.81 -0.11 -3.46
CA GLN A 150 -7.33 1.21 -3.12
C GLN A 150 -8.83 1.31 -3.39
N ASN A 151 -9.29 0.79 -4.53
CA ASN A 151 -10.70 0.85 -4.91
C ASN A 151 -11.58 -0.07 -4.05
N THR A 152 -11.02 -1.15 -3.55
CA THR A 152 -11.75 -2.11 -2.71
C THR A 152 -11.91 -1.63 -1.27
N LEU A 153 -11.01 -0.78 -0.80
CA LEU A 153 -11.01 -0.25 0.56
C LEU A 153 -11.16 1.28 0.56
N PRO A 154 -12.35 1.81 0.24
CA PRO A 154 -12.53 3.24 -0.01
C PRO A 154 -12.31 4.13 1.22
N ARG A 155 -12.48 3.61 2.41
CA ARG A 155 -12.27 4.35 3.67
C ARG A 155 -10.85 4.30 4.18
N ALA A 156 -9.98 3.52 3.55
CA ALA A 156 -8.57 3.46 3.92
C ALA A 156 -7.89 4.81 3.74
N ARG A 157 -6.97 5.12 4.65
CA ARG A 157 -6.08 6.27 4.54
C ARG A 157 -4.84 5.85 3.77
N VAL A 158 -4.62 6.44 2.61
CA VAL A 158 -3.57 6.00 1.70
C VAL A 158 -2.40 6.98 1.71
N LEU A 159 -1.20 6.45 1.91
CA LEU A 159 0.06 7.20 1.85
C LEU A 159 0.94 6.63 0.74
N TYR A 160 1.42 7.51 -0.11
CA TYR A 160 2.36 7.16 -1.17
C TYR A 160 3.72 7.74 -0.82
N ALA A 161 4.73 6.89 -0.65
CA ALA A 161 6.11 7.31 -0.39
C ALA A 161 7.00 6.92 -1.56
N SER A 162 7.68 7.89 -2.14
CA SER A 162 8.60 7.66 -3.24
C SER A 162 9.80 8.60 -3.15
N ALA A 163 11.01 8.05 -3.35
CA ALA A 163 12.25 8.83 -3.38
C ALA A 163 12.38 9.66 -4.67
N THR A 164 11.76 9.20 -5.76
CA THR A 164 11.75 9.91 -7.02
C THR A 164 10.43 10.67 -7.12
N GLY A 165 10.46 11.97 -7.11
CA GLY A 165 9.25 12.78 -7.27
C GLY A 165 8.44 12.35 -8.50
N ALA A 166 7.24 12.86 -8.60
CA ALA A 166 6.36 12.64 -9.74
C ALA A 166 6.91 13.35 -10.98
N SER A 167 7.86 12.73 -11.67
CA SER A 167 8.47 13.32 -12.87
C SER A 167 7.61 13.17 -14.14
N ASP A 168 6.58 12.32 -14.08
CA ASP A 168 5.67 12.09 -15.21
C ASP A 168 4.26 11.83 -14.69
N VAL A 169 3.30 12.60 -15.19
CA VAL A 169 1.87 12.48 -14.83
C VAL A 169 1.34 11.08 -15.11
N ASN A 170 1.80 10.42 -16.18
CA ASN A 170 1.39 9.05 -16.50
C ASN A 170 1.86 8.03 -15.45
N ASN A 171 2.97 8.30 -14.78
CA ASN A 171 3.48 7.45 -13.72
C ASN A 171 2.71 7.58 -12.41
N LEU A 172 1.81 8.57 -12.29
CA LEU A 172 0.96 8.77 -11.12
C LEU A 172 -0.42 8.12 -11.24
N ALA A 173 -0.70 7.39 -12.32
CA ALA A 173 -2.01 6.76 -12.52
C ALA A 173 -2.40 5.80 -11.38
N TYR A 174 -1.43 5.25 -10.65
CA TYR A 174 -1.66 4.44 -9.47
C TYR A 174 -2.18 5.23 -8.26
N ALA A 175 -1.92 6.53 -8.22
CA ALA A 175 -2.22 7.38 -7.06
C ALA A 175 -3.66 7.90 -7.12
N VAL A 176 -4.62 6.99 -7.17
CA VAL A 176 -6.04 7.31 -7.39
C VAL A 176 -6.68 8.11 -6.25
N ARG A 177 -6.07 8.12 -5.07
CA ARG A 177 -6.57 8.87 -3.91
C ARG A 177 -6.11 10.32 -3.83
N LEU A 178 -5.23 10.75 -4.72
CA LEU A 178 -4.75 12.13 -4.76
C LEU A 178 -5.74 13.10 -5.45
N GLY A 179 -6.82 12.58 -6.05
CA GLY A 179 -7.79 13.41 -6.74
C GLY A 179 -7.29 14.02 -8.05
N LEU A 180 -6.22 13.46 -8.61
CA LEU A 180 -5.66 13.94 -9.89
C LEU A 180 -6.49 13.51 -11.09
N TRP A 181 -7.31 12.48 -10.91
CA TRP A 181 -8.11 11.85 -11.96
C TRP A 181 -9.57 11.72 -11.50
N GLY A 182 -10.50 11.95 -12.39
CA GLY A 182 -11.91 11.75 -12.10
C GLY A 182 -12.80 12.93 -12.50
N PRO A 183 -14.13 12.82 -12.33
CA PRO A 183 -15.04 13.90 -12.67
C PRO A 183 -14.73 15.18 -11.90
N GLY A 184 -14.53 16.29 -12.61
CA GLY A 184 -14.22 17.58 -12.00
C GLY A 184 -12.74 17.88 -11.82
N THR A 185 -11.85 16.99 -12.20
CA THR A 185 -10.40 17.28 -12.31
C THR A 185 -10.07 17.71 -13.73
N ALA A 186 -9.54 18.89 -13.82
CA ALA A 186 -9.14 19.44 -15.13
C ALA A 186 -7.85 18.80 -15.64
#